data_006d9261771c533a72080884118cda6a
#
_entry.id   006d9261771c533a72080884118cda6a
#
_cell.length_a   1.000
_cell.length_b   1.000
_cell.length_c   1.000
_cell.angle_alpha   90.00
_cell.angle_beta   90.00
_cell.angle_gamma   90.00
#
_symmetry.space_group_name_H-M   'P 1'
#
loop_
_entity.id
_entity.type
_entity.pdbx_description
1 polymer ?
#
loop_
_entity_poly.entity_id
_entity_poly.type
_entity_poly.pdbx_seq_one_letter_code
_entity_poly.pdbx_strand_id
1 'polypeptide(L)'
;MENCIFCKIASGEIPSKKVYEDDKAIAFYDLEPQAPGHVLIVPKKHYDNVTMVDDGALMGHLMQVASSVAEQLGIKAGFRLVINTGKDGGQSVNHLHIHLLGGRELQWPPG
;
A
#
# COMPACT_ATOMS: atom_id res chain seq x y z
N MET A 1 -3.50 13.54 11.63
CA MET A 1 -2.14 13.17 12.11
C MET A 1 -1.12 14.05 11.42
N GLU A 2 -0.67 15.07 12.13
CA GLU A 2 0.20 16.10 11.55
C GLU A 2 1.53 15.59 11.04
N ASN A 3 2.08 14.58 11.72
CA ASN A 3 3.42 14.06 11.39
C ASN A 3 3.38 12.83 10.49
N CYS A 4 2.21 12.45 10.01
CA CYS A 4 2.10 11.25 9.16
C CYS A 4 2.25 11.63 7.69
N ILE A 5 3.32 11.14 7.07
CA ILE A 5 3.59 11.41 5.66
C ILE A 5 2.47 10.86 4.76
N PHE A 6 1.90 9.69 5.10
CA PHE A 6 0.83 9.10 4.27
C PHE A 6 -0.49 9.84 4.44
N CYS A 7 -0.78 10.37 5.63
CA CYS A 7 -1.93 11.28 5.78
C CYS A 7 -1.77 12.52 4.91
N LYS A 8 -0.55 13.06 4.83
CA LYS A 8 -0.26 14.24 4.01
C LYS A 8 -0.36 13.95 2.52
N ILE A 9 0.07 12.76 2.10
CA ILE A 9 -0.10 12.32 0.70
C ILE A 9 -1.58 12.13 0.39
N ALA A 10 -2.32 11.49 1.30
CA ALA A 10 -3.75 11.24 1.11
C ALA A 10 -4.57 12.53 1.01
N SER A 11 -4.17 13.58 1.73
CA SER A 11 -4.85 14.89 1.69
C SER A 11 -4.39 15.76 0.51
N GLY A 12 -3.36 15.35 -0.22
CA GLY A 12 -2.80 16.15 -1.31
C GLY A 12 -1.79 17.19 -0.87
N GLU A 13 -1.49 17.27 0.43
CA GLU A 13 -0.50 18.23 0.97
C GLU A 13 0.90 17.95 0.44
N ILE A 14 1.24 16.65 0.28
CA ILE A 14 2.50 16.22 -0.31
C ILE A 14 2.19 15.53 -1.64
N PRO A 15 2.84 15.91 -2.75
CA PRO A 15 2.61 15.26 -4.04
C PRO A 15 3.14 13.84 -4.06
N SER A 16 2.51 13.01 -4.90
CA SER A 16 2.92 11.61 -5.12
C SER A 16 2.58 11.21 -6.55
N LYS A 17 3.20 10.13 -7.04
CA LYS A 17 2.84 9.54 -8.32
C LYS A 17 1.68 8.58 -8.12
N LYS A 18 0.46 9.12 -8.14
CA LYS A 18 -0.76 8.34 -7.94
C LYS A 18 -1.06 7.44 -9.13
N VAL A 19 -1.54 6.23 -8.85
CA VAL A 19 -2.07 5.31 -9.85
C VAL A 19 -3.56 5.05 -9.63
N TYR A 20 -4.08 5.36 -8.44
CA TYR A 20 -5.49 5.16 -8.09
C TYR A 20 -5.86 6.06 -6.92
N GLU A 21 -7.08 6.54 -6.91
CA GLU A 21 -7.62 7.28 -5.77
C GLU A 21 -9.15 7.22 -5.76
N ASP A 22 -9.72 6.99 -4.58
CA ASP A 22 -11.16 7.18 -4.33
C ASP A 22 -11.33 7.87 -2.98
N ASP A 23 -12.56 7.93 -2.46
CA ASP A 23 -12.83 8.61 -1.19
C ASP A 23 -12.25 7.90 0.04
N LYS A 24 -11.85 6.64 -0.08
CA LYS A 24 -11.37 5.82 1.05
C LYS A 24 -9.91 5.39 0.93
N ALA A 25 -9.37 5.37 -0.27
CA ALA A 25 -8.04 4.81 -0.52
C ALA A 25 -7.28 5.60 -1.57
N ILE A 26 -5.96 5.50 -1.49
CA ILE A 26 -5.06 6.07 -2.48
C ILE A 26 -3.95 5.05 -2.74
N ALA A 27 -3.50 4.95 -3.98
CA ALA A 27 -2.35 4.11 -4.34
C ALA A 27 -1.35 4.94 -5.13
N PHE A 28 -0.08 4.81 -4.77
CA PHE A 28 1.00 5.58 -5.40
C PHE A 28 2.29 4.78 -5.43
N TYR A 29 3.19 5.13 -6.35
CA TYR A 29 4.48 4.45 -6.47
C TYR A 29 5.35 4.67 -5.24
N ASP A 30 6.02 3.60 -4.80
CA ASP A 30 7.06 3.69 -3.78
C ASP A 30 8.27 4.43 -4.35
N LEU A 31 8.85 5.35 -3.58
CA LEU A 31 10.02 6.13 -4.00
C LEU A 31 11.29 5.30 -4.05
N GLU A 32 11.31 4.17 -3.33
CA GLU A 32 12.44 3.24 -3.30
C GLU A 32 11.97 1.87 -3.75
N PRO A 33 11.63 1.71 -5.05
CA PRO A 33 11.00 0.47 -5.50
C PRO A 33 11.92 -0.74 -5.37
N GLN A 34 11.35 -1.82 -4.86
CA GLN A 34 12.05 -3.11 -4.71
C GLN A 34 11.70 -4.09 -5.82
N ALA A 35 10.87 -3.66 -6.77
CA ALA A 35 10.47 -4.43 -7.95
C ALA A 35 10.08 -3.43 -9.03
N PRO A 36 10.06 -3.85 -10.33
CA PRO A 36 9.64 -2.95 -11.42
C PRO A 36 8.25 -2.34 -11.19
N GLY A 37 7.32 -3.12 -10.62
CA GLY A 37 6.04 -2.60 -10.15
C GLY A 37 6.04 -2.63 -8.63
N HIS A 38 6.14 -1.47 -7.99
CA HIS A 38 6.08 -1.37 -6.54
C HIS A 38 5.21 -0.17 -6.17
N VAL A 39 3.99 -0.48 -5.71
CA VAL A 39 2.97 0.51 -5.38
C VAL A 39 2.52 0.29 -3.94
N LEU A 40 2.20 1.37 -3.24
CA LEU A 40 1.64 1.34 -1.90
C LEU A 40 0.14 1.63 -1.99
N ILE A 41 -0.68 0.78 -1.39
CA ILE A 41 -2.12 1.00 -1.26
C ILE A 41 -2.37 1.41 0.19
N VAL A 42 -2.98 2.58 0.38
CA VAL A 42 -3.07 3.25 1.68
C VAL A 42 -4.50 3.70 1.92
N PRO A 43 -5.10 3.40 3.10
CA PRO A 43 -6.38 4.01 3.45
C PRO A 43 -6.19 5.49 3.75
N LYS A 44 -7.16 6.32 3.36
CA LYS A 44 -7.11 7.76 3.68
C LYS A 44 -7.28 8.01 5.17
N LYS A 45 -8.14 7.19 5.83
CA LYS A 45 -8.26 7.23 7.28
C LYS A 45 -7.00 6.65 7.91
N HIS A 46 -6.48 7.31 8.93
CA HIS A 46 -5.27 6.86 9.61
C HIS A 46 -5.55 5.65 10.52
N TYR A 47 -4.78 4.59 10.32
CA TYR A 47 -4.63 3.48 11.26
C TYR A 47 -3.12 3.23 11.38
N ASP A 48 -2.61 3.07 12.58
CA ASP A 48 -1.16 2.85 12.77
C ASP A 48 -0.68 1.58 12.07
N ASN A 49 -1.50 0.53 12.11
CA ASN A 49 -1.18 -0.73 11.45
C ASN A 49 -2.44 -1.57 11.24
N VAL A 50 -2.29 -2.75 10.65
CA VAL A 50 -3.42 -3.61 10.28
C VAL A 50 -4.25 -4.08 11.47
N THR A 51 -3.64 -4.21 12.66
CA THR A 51 -4.36 -4.69 13.85
C THR A 51 -5.34 -3.66 14.41
N MET A 52 -5.18 -2.39 14.01
CA MET A 52 -6.03 -1.31 14.49
C MET A 52 -7.30 -1.13 13.65
N VAL A 53 -7.41 -1.82 12.53
CA VAL A 53 -8.57 -1.67 11.64
C VAL A 53 -9.74 -2.46 12.21
N ASP A 54 -10.85 -1.75 12.45
CA ASP A 54 -12.10 -2.31 12.94
C ASP A 54 -13.20 -2.35 11.86
N ASP A 55 -12.81 -2.13 10.61
CA ASP A 55 -13.69 -2.04 9.46
C ASP A 55 -13.28 -3.06 8.39
N GLY A 56 -13.93 -4.23 8.43
CA GLY A 56 -13.63 -5.31 7.48
C GLY A 56 -13.96 -4.94 6.04
N ALA A 57 -14.97 -4.09 5.83
CA ALA A 57 -15.31 -3.62 4.49
C ALA A 57 -14.19 -2.77 3.90
N LEU A 58 -13.55 -1.94 4.71
CA LEU A 58 -12.38 -1.16 4.27
C LEU A 58 -11.24 -2.08 3.87
N MET A 59 -10.94 -3.11 4.69
CA MET A 59 -9.87 -4.06 4.35
C MET A 59 -10.16 -4.78 3.03
N GLY A 60 -11.39 -5.22 2.82
CA GLY A 60 -11.80 -5.81 1.56
C GLY A 60 -11.63 -4.85 0.39
N HIS A 61 -12.00 -3.58 0.59
CA HIS A 61 -11.83 -2.55 -0.43
C HIS A 61 -10.35 -2.35 -0.80
N LEU A 62 -9.47 -2.29 0.19
CA LEU A 62 -8.03 -2.14 -0.06
C LEU A 62 -7.48 -3.32 -0.86
N MET A 63 -7.94 -4.55 -0.59
CA MET A 63 -7.54 -5.73 -1.35
C MET A 63 -8.03 -5.65 -2.81
N GLN A 64 -9.25 -5.18 -3.03
CA GLN A 64 -9.79 -5.00 -4.37
C GLN A 64 -9.04 -3.92 -5.14
N VAL A 65 -8.68 -2.82 -4.47
CA VAL A 65 -7.85 -1.77 -5.08
C VAL A 65 -6.49 -2.35 -5.49
N ALA A 66 -5.85 -3.15 -4.62
CA ALA A 66 -4.58 -3.77 -4.94
C ALA A 66 -4.67 -4.65 -6.19
N SER A 67 -5.73 -5.45 -6.29
CA SER A 67 -5.97 -6.30 -7.46
C SER A 67 -6.18 -5.49 -8.75
N SER A 68 -6.96 -4.41 -8.66
CA SER A 68 -7.21 -3.52 -9.80
C SER A 68 -5.93 -2.82 -10.25
N VAL A 69 -5.10 -2.37 -9.31
CA VAL A 69 -3.82 -1.72 -9.63
C VAL A 69 -2.86 -2.72 -10.28
N ALA A 70 -2.81 -3.97 -9.78
CA ALA A 70 -1.99 -5.01 -10.40
C ALA A 70 -2.37 -5.21 -11.88
N GLU A 71 -3.65 -5.22 -12.18
CA GLU A 71 -4.13 -5.31 -13.55
C GLU A 71 -3.73 -4.09 -14.37
N GLN A 72 -3.90 -2.89 -13.81
CA GLN A 72 -3.52 -1.64 -14.44
C GLN A 72 -2.04 -1.60 -14.81
N LEU A 73 -1.18 -2.13 -13.94
CA LEU A 73 0.26 -2.17 -14.15
C LEU A 73 0.72 -3.32 -15.04
N GLY A 74 -0.18 -4.19 -15.45
CA GLY A 74 0.16 -5.33 -16.30
C GLY A 74 0.87 -6.47 -15.55
N ILE A 75 0.74 -6.56 -14.24
CA ILE A 75 1.40 -7.57 -13.42
C ILE A 75 0.42 -8.55 -12.76
N LYS A 76 -0.81 -8.57 -13.24
CA LYS A 76 -1.89 -9.40 -12.69
C LYS A 76 -1.53 -10.89 -12.61
N ALA A 77 -0.69 -11.37 -13.53
CA ALA A 77 -0.33 -12.79 -13.58
C ALA A 77 0.58 -13.23 -12.43
N GLY A 78 1.28 -12.31 -11.78
CA GLY A 78 2.14 -12.66 -10.66
C GLY A 78 2.58 -11.43 -9.87
N PHE A 79 2.17 -11.36 -8.62
CA PHE A 79 2.53 -10.26 -7.73
C PHE A 79 2.43 -10.73 -6.28
N ARG A 80 2.96 -9.93 -5.39
CA ARG A 80 2.91 -10.20 -3.95
C ARG A 80 2.37 -8.98 -3.23
N LEU A 81 1.53 -9.22 -2.22
CA LEU A 81 1.08 -8.19 -1.31
C LEU A 81 1.77 -8.40 0.04
N VAL A 82 2.29 -7.31 0.60
CA VAL A 82 2.99 -7.35 1.89
C VAL A 82 2.41 -6.27 2.80
N ILE A 83 2.03 -6.66 4.00
CA ILE A 83 1.57 -5.73 5.04
C ILE A 83 2.52 -5.91 6.23
N ASN A 84 3.49 -5.02 6.37
CA ASN A 84 4.41 -5.03 7.49
C ASN A 84 3.73 -4.44 8.73
N THR A 85 3.86 -5.10 9.86
CA THR A 85 3.21 -4.66 11.09
C THR A 85 4.22 -4.68 12.23
N GLY A 86 4.41 -3.55 12.88
CA GLY A 86 5.27 -3.42 14.03
C GLY A 86 6.76 -3.55 13.70
N LYS A 87 7.57 -3.52 14.75
CA LYS A 87 9.03 -3.52 14.62
C LYS A 87 9.55 -4.80 13.96
N ASP A 88 9.11 -5.95 14.45
CA ASP A 88 9.62 -7.23 13.93
C ASP A 88 9.13 -7.50 12.50
N GLY A 89 8.02 -6.91 12.11
CA GLY A 89 7.53 -6.98 10.74
C GLY A 89 8.20 -6.00 9.79
N GLY A 90 9.03 -5.08 10.30
CA GLY A 90 9.73 -4.11 9.48
C GLY A 90 8.86 -2.94 9.01
N GLN A 91 7.86 -2.58 9.78
CA GLN A 91 6.99 -1.44 9.42
C GLN A 91 7.77 -0.13 9.56
N SER A 92 7.94 0.57 8.45
CA SER A 92 8.75 1.80 8.39
C SER A 92 7.95 3.08 8.60
N VAL A 93 6.65 3.05 8.28
CA VAL A 93 5.74 4.19 8.46
C VAL A 93 4.53 3.73 9.27
N ASN A 94 4.21 4.44 10.34
CA ASN A 94 3.10 4.09 11.24
C ASN A 94 1.76 4.60 10.69
N HIS A 95 1.43 4.14 9.50
CA HIS A 95 0.15 4.31 8.83
C HIS A 95 0.00 3.08 7.95
N LEU A 96 -1.07 2.32 8.17
CA LEU A 96 -1.32 1.08 7.42
C LEU A 96 -1.07 1.28 5.93
N HIS A 97 -0.26 0.42 5.34
CA HIS A 97 -0.03 0.42 3.91
C HIS A 97 0.26 -1.00 3.42
N ILE A 98 -0.17 -1.27 2.21
CA ILE A 98 -0.01 -2.57 1.57
C ILE A 98 0.96 -2.37 0.43
N HIS A 99 2.09 -3.09 0.46
CA HIS A 99 3.02 -3.12 -0.67
C HIS A 99 2.48 -4.06 -1.72
N LEU A 100 2.39 -3.58 -2.95
CA LEU A 100 2.12 -4.39 -4.13
C LEU A 100 3.42 -4.47 -4.93
N LEU A 101 3.98 -5.67 -5.06
CA LEU A 101 5.26 -5.88 -5.73
C LEU A 101 5.09 -6.88 -6.86
N GLY A 102 5.57 -6.52 -8.05
CA GLY A 102 5.50 -7.40 -9.20
C GLY A 102 6.43 -6.96 -10.31
N GLY A 103 6.42 -7.69 -11.40
CA GLY A 103 7.27 -7.39 -12.55
C GLY A 103 8.61 -8.11 -12.53
N ARG A 104 8.85 -8.92 -11.53
CA ARG A 104 10.00 -9.84 -11.46
C ARG A 104 9.65 -11.05 -10.61
N GLU A 105 10.43 -12.09 -10.69
CA GLU A 105 10.27 -13.26 -9.82
C GLU A 105 10.66 -12.89 -8.39
N LEU A 106 9.77 -13.16 -7.45
CA LEU A 106 9.98 -12.92 -6.03
C LEU A 106 10.32 -14.23 -5.35
N GLN A 107 11.32 -14.21 -4.51
CA GLN A 107 11.87 -15.41 -3.88
C GLN A 107 11.07 -15.84 -2.65
N TRP A 108 11.32 -17.07 -2.22
CA TRP A 108 10.78 -17.65 -0.99
C TRP A 108 11.92 -18.27 -0.18
N PRO A 109 12.01 -18.05 1.14
CA PRO A 109 11.05 -17.35 1.99
C PRO A 109 10.99 -15.82 1.73
N PRO A 110 9.89 -15.16 2.14
CA PRO A 110 9.64 -13.75 1.80
C PRO A 110 10.49 -12.74 2.57
N GLY A 111 11.20 -13.16 3.57
CA GLY A 111 12.04 -12.25 4.36
C GLY A 111 13.19 -12.88 5.08
#